data_4345155bfd2e20b879fc17168384f915
#
_entry.id   4345155bfd2e20b879fc17168384f915
#
_cell.length_a   1.000
_cell.length_b   1.000
_cell.length_c   1.000
_cell.angle_alpha   90.00
_cell.angle_beta   90.00
_cell.angle_gamma   90.00
#
_symmetry.space_group_name_H-M   'P 1'
#
loop_
_entity.id
_entity.type
_entity.pdbx_description
1 polymer ?
#
loop_
_entity_poly.entity_id
_entity_poly.type
_entity_poly.pdbx_seq_one_letter_code
_entity_poly.pdbx_strand_id
1 'polypeptide(L)'
;MSYSLNSVIINPSSKSNPKNAVILCHGYGGDGNDISILANYWKNFLPDTLFVCPNAPEICKVNPAGYQWFDLMDQTDEETLSKSLVAENKLNKFCLLYTS
;
A
#
# COMPACT_ATOMS: atom_id res chain seq x y z
N MET A 1 -12.97 -8.66 -12.99
CA MET A 1 -11.61 -8.13 -13.19
C MET A 1 -11.03 -7.71 -11.85
N SER A 2 -9.84 -8.14 -11.52
CA SER A 2 -9.20 -7.77 -10.27
C SER A 2 -8.61 -6.36 -10.35
N TYR A 3 -8.69 -5.64 -9.24
CA TYR A 3 -8.10 -4.32 -9.09
C TYR A 3 -6.65 -4.46 -8.63
N SER A 4 -5.72 -3.80 -9.30
CA SER A 4 -4.31 -3.85 -8.94
C SER A 4 -3.69 -2.47 -8.82
N LEU A 5 -2.66 -2.37 -8.00
CA LEU A 5 -1.84 -1.18 -7.81
C LEU A 5 -0.39 -1.56 -8.09
N ASN A 6 0.38 -0.62 -8.63
CA ASN A 6 1.82 -0.81 -8.76
C ASN A 6 2.42 -0.99 -7.38
N SER A 7 3.24 -2.02 -7.20
CA SER A 7 3.69 -2.42 -5.87
C SER A 7 5.15 -2.83 -5.88
N VAL A 8 5.80 -2.61 -4.74
CA VAL A 8 7.09 -3.24 -4.43
C VAL A 8 6.78 -4.54 -3.68
N ILE A 9 7.30 -5.65 -4.17
CA ILE A 9 7.09 -6.97 -3.57
C ILE A 9 8.39 -7.44 -2.93
N ILE A 10 8.32 -7.80 -1.65
CA ILE A 10 9.44 -8.41 -0.94
C ILE A 10 9.06 -9.85 -0.63
N ASN A 11 9.71 -10.79 -1.30
CA ASN A 11 9.43 -12.22 -1.15
C ASN A 11 9.89 -12.74 0.21
N PRO A 12 9.32 -13.86 0.69
CA PRO A 12 9.76 -14.49 1.93
C PRO A 12 11.26 -14.73 1.95
N SER A 13 11.93 -14.33 3.02
CA SER A 13 13.38 -14.55 3.16
C SER A 13 13.73 -16.03 3.26
N SER A 14 12.80 -16.88 3.67
CA SER A 14 12.95 -18.33 3.70
C SER A 14 13.00 -18.95 2.31
N LYS A 15 12.60 -18.21 1.27
CA LYS A 15 12.49 -18.67 -0.13
C LYS A 15 11.49 -19.80 -0.33
N SER A 16 10.63 -20.04 0.64
CA SER A 16 9.51 -20.99 0.54
C SER A 16 8.22 -20.26 0.23
N ASN A 17 7.13 -21.02 0.04
CA ASN A 17 5.82 -20.42 -0.16
C ASN A 17 5.42 -19.60 1.07
N PRO A 18 4.89 -18.39 0.90
CA PRO A 18 4.52 -17.56 2.03
C PRO A 18 3.37 -18.18 2.83
N LYS A 19 3.47 -18.09 4.14
CA LYS A 19 2.40 -18.52 5.06
C LYS A 19 1.45 -17.38 5.38
N ASN A 20 1.89 -16.14 5.18
CA ASN A 20 1.08 -14.96 5.37
C ASN A 20 1.57 -13.82 4.48
N ALA A 21 0.77 -12.77 4.37
CA ALA A 21 1.12 -11.58 3.62
C ALA A 21 0.84 -10.34 4.48
N VAL A 22 1.77 -9.38 4.40
CA VAL A 22 1.62 -8.08 5.06
C VAL A 22 1.58 -7.03 3.97
N ILE A 23 0.55 -6.20 3.99
CA ILE A 23 0.39 -5.09 3.04
C ILE A 23 0.74 -3.80 3.77
N LEU A 24 1.80 -3.13 3.30
CA LEU A 24 2.28 -1.90 3.91
C LEU A 24 1.85 -0.70 3.06
N CYS A 25 1.05 0.17 3.66
CA CYS A 25 0.55 1.37 3.00
C CYS A 25 1.39 2.57 3.41
N HIS A 26 1.90 3.29 2.40
CA HIS A 26 2.70 4.49 2.63
C HIS A 26 1.82 5.67 3.07
N GLY A 27 2.47 6.73 3.58
CA GLY A 27 1.79 7.96 3.95
C GLY A 27 1.57 8.89 2.76
N TYR A 28 0.91 10.02 3.02
CA TYR A 28 0.63 11.06 2.03
C TYR A 28 1.93 11.60 1.44
N GLY A 29 2.05 11.56 0.13
CA GLY A 29 3.25 12.03 -0.57
C GLY A 29 4.39 11.03 -0.65
N GLY A 30 4.22 9.80 -0.09
CA GLY A 30 5.20 8.73 -0.19
C GLY A 30 4.92 7.78 -1.33
N ASP A 31 5.53 6.61 -1.28
CA ASP A 31 5.31 5.52 -2.25
C ASP A 31 5.63 4.16 -1.64
N GLY A 32 5.36 3.10 -2.41
CA GLY A 32 5.64 1.74 -1.95
C GLY A 32 7.13 1.49 -1.73
N ASN A 33 7.99 2.14 -2.51
CA ASN A 33 9.43 2.00 -2.36
C ASN A 33 9.90 2.56 -1.00
N ASP A 34 9.37 3.71 -0.58
CA ASP A 34 9.70 4.29 0.73
C ASP A 34 9.29 3.37 1.87
N ILE A 35 8.06 2.87 1.85
CA ILE A 35 7.56 2.02 2.94
C ILE A 35 8.20 0.62 2.93
N SER A 36 8.74 0.18 1.79
CA SER A 36 9.40 -1.12 1.68
C SER A 36 10.66 -1.23 2.56
N ILE A 37 11.19 -0.12 3.02
CA ILE A 37 12.30 -0.10 3.98
C ILE A 37 11.92 -0.90 5.24
N LEU A 38 10.68 -0.76 5.72
CA LEU A 38 10.19 -1.52 6.86
C LEU A 38 10.15 -3.02 6.55
N ALA A 39 9.70 -3.39 5.35
CA ALA A 39 9.66 -4.79 4.94
C ALA A 39 11.07 -5.40 4.91
N ASN A 40 12.04 -4.68 4.37
CA ASN A 40 13.43 -5.13 4.35
C ASN A 40 14.02 -5.27 5.75
N TYR A 41 13.57 -4.43 6.69
CA TYR A 41 13.98 -4.51 8.08
C TYR A 41 13.37 -5.74 8.78
N TRP A 42 12.08 -6.02 8.50
CA TRP A 42 11.33 -7.06 9.20
C TRP A 42 11.42 -8.45 8.59
N LYS A 43 11.85 -8.58 7.33
CA LYS A 43 11.82 -9.86 6.61
C LYS A 43 12.58 -10.99 7.30
N ASN A 44 13.65 -10.67 8.01
CA ASN A 44 14.44 -11.67 8.73
C ASN A 44 13.77 -12.15 10.03
N PHE A 45 12.86 -11.34 10.58
CA PHE A 45 12.06 -11.68 11.76
C PHE A 45 10.77 -12.39 11.38
N LEU A 46 10.35 -12.27 10.12
CA LEU A 46 9.12 -12.86 9.60
C LEU A 46 9.46 -13.59 8.29
N PRO A 47 10.22 -14.70 8.37
CA PRO A 47 10.85 -15.31 7.19
C PRO A 47 9.85 -15.93 6.20
N ASP A 48 8.64 -16.28 6.63
CA ASP A 48 7.63 -16.88 5.78
C ASP A 48 6.56 -15.87 5.32
N THR A 49 6.87 -14.59 5.42
CA THR A 49 5.94 -13.50 5.09
C THR A 49 6.26 -12.87 3.74
N LEU A 50 5.24 -12.71 2.91
CA LEU A 50 5.28 -11.89 1.70
C LEU A 50 4.91 -10.47 2.09
N PHE A 51 5.75 -9.50 1.74
CA PHE A 51 5.42 -8.08 1.96
C PHE A 51 5.03 -7.45 0.63
N VAL A 52 3.91 -6.75 0.62
CA VAL A 52 3.41 -6.04 -0.56
C VAL A 52 3.27 -4.57 -0.19
N CYS A 53 3.95 -3.72 -0.93
CA CYS A 53 4.01 -2.29 -0.65
C CYS A 53 3.45 -1.53 -1.87
N PRO A 54 2.13 -1.34 -1.94
CA PRO A 54 1.53 -0.69 -3.10
C PRO A 54 1.74 0.81 -3.10
N ASN A 55 1.84 1.39 -4.30
CA ASN A 55 1.68 2.82 -4.48
C ASN A 55 0.19 3.13 -4.42
N ALA A 56 -0.18 4.23 -3.76
CA ALA A 56 -1.54 4.72 -3.80
C ALA A 56 -1.96 5.06 -5.23
N PRO A 57 -3.27 5.11 -5.53
CA PRO A 57 -3.75 5.21 -6.92
C PRO A 57 -3.57 6.58 -7.56
N GLU A 58 -3.32 7.64 -6.79
CA GLU A 58 -3.27 9.01 -7.31
C GLU A 58 -1.89 9.62 -7.12
N ILE A 59 -1.47 10.46 -8.07
CA ILE A 59 -0.27 11.27 -7.91
C ILE A 59 -0.57 12.35 -6.87
N CYS A 60 0.35 12.53 -5.90
CA CYS A 60 0.15 13.51 -4.84
C CYS A 60 0.25 14.94 -5.36
N LYS A 61 -0.72 15.78 -5.01
CA LYS A 61 -0.76 17.18 -5.47
C LYS A 61 0.37 18.01 -4.91
N VAL A 62 0.77 17.77 -3.68
CA VAL A 62 1.82 18.58 -3.02
C VAL A 62 3.21 17.99 -3.20
N ASN A 63 3.30 16.74 -3.68
CA ASN A 63 4.57 16.09 -4.00
C ASN A 63 4.40 15.19 -5.21
N PRO A 64 4.54 15.73 -6.45
CA PRO A 64 4.30 14.94 -7.66
C PRO A 64 5.23 13.74 -7.86
N ALA A 65 6.30 13.64 -7.08
CA ALA A 65 7.17 12.46 -7.10
C ALA A 65 6.59 11.31 -6.27
N GLY A 66 5.57 11.55 -5.45
CA GLY A 66 4.91 10.55 -4.62
C GLY A 66 3.44 10.41 -4.94
N TYR A 67 2.74 9.65 -4.10
CA TYR A 67 1.34 9.27 -4.33
C TYR A 67 0.47 9.63 -3.13
N GLN A 68 -0.83 9.60 -3.34
CA GLN A 68 -1.82 9.87 -2.31
C GLN A 68 -2.97 8.87 -2.42
N TRP A 69 -3.48 8.45 -1.26
CA TRP A 69 -4.69 7.63 -1.22
C TRP A 69 -5.93 8.44 -1.52
N PHE A 70 -5.92 9.68 -1.07
CA PHE A 70 -6.88 10.73 -1.43
C PHE A 70 -6.27 12.08 -1.09
N ASP A 71 -6.85 13.14 -1.68
CA ASP A 71 -6.35 14.50 -1.48
C ASP A 71 -6.73 15.00 -0.07
N LEU A 72 -5.74 15.55 0.66
CA LEU A 72 -5.95 16.08 2.01
C LEU A 72 -6.02 17.60 2.05
N MET A 73 -5.80 18.26 0.90
CA MET A 73 -5.72 19.73 0.84
C MET A 73 -7.07 20.35 0.54
N ASP A 74 -7.37 21.47 1.23
CA ASP A 74 -8.56 22.30 0.96
C ASP A 74 -9.88 21.51 0.98
N GLN A 75 -10.02 20.62 1.96
CA GLN A 75 -11.14 19.70 2.08
C GLN A 75 -12.01 20.05 3.27
N THR A 76 -13.34 19.91 3.12
CA THR A 76 -14.23 19.83 4.27
C THR A 76 -14.13 18.46 4.92
N ASP A 77 -14.61 18.33 6.17
CA ASP A 77 -14.64 17.04 6.85
C ASP A 77 -15.48 16.01 6.09
N GLU A 78 -16.60 16.44 5.50
CA GLU A 78 -17.45 15.56 4.69
C GLU A 78 -16.72 15.05 3.44
N GLU A 79 -15.99 15.95 2.75
CA GLU A 79 -15.22 15.56 1.57
C GLU A 79 -14.10 14.59 1.94
N THR A 80 -13.41 14.84 3.04
CA THR A 80 -12.35 13.96 3.53
C THR A 80 -12.90 12.57 3.84
N LEU A 81 -14.03 12.50 4.54
CA LEU A 81 -14.67 11.22 4.85
C LEU A 81 -15.07 10.48 3.57
N SER A 82 -15.73 11.17 2.64
CA SER A 82 -16.17 10.56 1.38
C SER A 82 -14.99 10.00 0.58
N LYS A 83 -13.91 10.77 0.44
CA LYS A 83 -12.72 10.35 -0.30
C LYS A 83 -11.99 9.21 0.40
N SER A 84 -11.95 9.22 1.73
CA SER A 84 -11.32 8.12 2.48
C SER A 84 -12.06 6.80 2.29
N LEU A 85 -13.39 6.83 2.21
CA LEU A 85 -14.20 5.64 1.95
C LEU A 85 -13.92 5.07 0.55
N VAL A 86 -13.77 5.93 -0.45
CA VAL A 86 -13.42 5.50 -1.81
C VAL A 86 -12.02 4.86 -1.82
N ALA A 87 -11.05 5.49 -1.16
CA ALA A 87 -9.68 4.96 -1.08
C ALA A 87 -9.66 3.62 -0.34
N GLU A 88 -10.39 3.50 0.75
CA GLU A 88 -10.51 2.25 1.51
C GLU A 88 -11.07 1.13 0.64
N ASN A 89 -12.10 1.42 -0.15
CA ASN A 89 -12.69 0.43 -1.05
C ASN A 89 -11.69 -0.05 -2.10
N LYS A 90 -10.91 0.87 -2.68
CA LYS A 90 -9.85 0.51 -3.64
C LYS A 90 -8.78 -0.36 -3.00
N LEU A 91 -8.35 -0.02 -1.79
CA LEU A 91 -7.36 -0.79 -1.07
C LEU A 91 -7.88 -2.19 -0.72
N ASN A 92 -9.13 -2.29 -0.29
CA ASN A 92 -9.75 -3.58 0.02
C ASN A 92 -9.79 -4.49 -1.21
N LYS A 93 -10.14 -3.95 -2.38
CA LYS A 93 -10.13 -4.72 -3.62
C LYS A 93 -8.73 -5.21 -3.98
N PHE A 94 -7.72 -4.37 -3.80
CA PHE A 94 -6.32 -4.74 -4.01
C PHE A 94 -5.91 -5.86 -3.04
N CYS A 95 -6.23 -5.73 -1.76
CA CYS A 95 -5.86 -6.72 -0.74
C CYS A 95 -6.43 -8.10 -1.02
N LEU A 96 -7.61 -8.19 -1.65
CA LEU A 96 -8.22 -9.47 -2.01
C LEU A 96 -7.36 -10.28 -2.98
N LEU A 97 -6.44 -9.66 -3.72
CA LEU A 97 -5.51 -10.37 -4.59
C LEU A 97 -4.53 -11.25 -3.80
N TYR A 98 -4.30 -10.93 -2.53
CA TYR A 98 -3.29 -11.57 -1.70
C TYR A 98 -3.85 -12.32 -0.50
N THR A 99 -5.13 -12.14 -0.19
CA THR A 99 -5.74 -12.66 1.04
C THR A 99 -6.88 -13.65 0.80
N SER A 100 -7.25 -13.84 -0.44
CA SER A 100 -8.33 -14.78 -0.78
C SER A 100 -7.82 -16.18 -1.12
#